data_0d9828a247e03359e796361ae4a7c91a
#
_entry.id   0d9828a247e03359e796361ae4a7c91a
#
_cell.length_a   1.000
_cell.length_b   1.000
_cell.length_c   1.000
_cell.angle_alpha   90.00
_cell.angle_beta   90.00
_cell.angle_gamma   90.00
#
_symmetry.space_group_name_H-M   'P 1'
#
loop_
_entity.id
_entity.type
_entity.pdbx_description
1 polymer ?
#
loop_
_entity_poly.entity_id
_entity_poly.type
_entity_poly.pdbx_seq_one_letter_code
_entity_poly.pdbx_strand_id
1 'polypeptide(L)'
;MITWHEELIFDFSDPVSNEVFTENCIFFDIETTGFSPARTDLYLIGCATRRGSLLCIDQFFSENAADQKNVLSAFLDLLSGYDTILTFNGIGFDIPYLKAKCKTLHLSDPFDAHSYIDLYKEVSRFKFLFALTSYKQKSIELFLGIDRIDAYSGGELIEVYKEYVRHPAKDSLALLKQHNYE
;
A
#
# COMPACT_ATOMS: atom_id res chain seq x y z
N MET A 1 -7.58 2.38 16.22
CA MET A 1 -6.69 1.81 15.17
C MET A 1 -6.69 0.31 15.29
N ILE A 2 -6.86 -0.41 14.20
CA ILE A 2 -6.75 -1.87 14.10
C ILE A 2 -5.47 -2.20 13.33
N THR A 3 -4.77 -3.26 13.73
CA THR A 3 -3.60 -3.79 13.03
C THR A 3 -3.79 -5.26 12.72
N TRP A 4 -3.31 -5.67 11.56
CA TRP A 4 -3.23 -7.08 11.18
C TRP A 4 -1.80 -7.40 10.79
N HIS A 5 -1.37 -8.60 11.12
CA HIS A 5 -0.09 -9.17 10.73
C HIS A 5 -0.30 -10.59 10.24
N GLU A 6 0.32 -10.94 9.11
CA GLU A 6 0.27 -12.26 8.53
C GLU A 6 1.65 -12.65 8.00
N GLU A 7 2.04 -13.91 8.19
CA GLU A 7 3.28 -14.46 7.67
C GLU A 7 2.95 -15.61 6.71
N LEU A 8 3.46 -15.53 5.49
CA LEU A 8 3.29 -16.53 4.46
C LEU A 8 4.64 -17.11 4.07
N ILE A 9 4.72 -18.42 3.87
CA ILE A 9 5.88 -19.03 3.24
C ILE A 9 5.83 -18.67 1.75
N PHE A 10 6.87 -18.03 1.25
CA PHE A 10 6.97 -17.59 -0.13
C PHE A 10 8.28 -18.08 -0.76
N ASP A 11 8.20 -18.53 -2.02
CA ASP A 11 9.37 -18.95 -2.78
C ASP A 11 10.03 -17.75 -3.46
N PHE A 12 11.11 -17.29 -2.87
CA PHE A 12 11.99 -16.23 -3.43
C PHE A 12 13.14 -16.79 -4.28
N SER A 13 13.04 -18.01 -4.77
CA SER A 13 14.11 -18.63 -5.59
C SER A 13 14.27 -17.99 -6.98
N ASP A 14 13.25 -17.28 -7.47
CA ASP A 14 13.37 -16.50 -8.69
C ASP A 14 14.43 -15.39 -8.54
N PRO A 15 15.44 -15.34 -9.44
CA PRO A 15 16.54 -14.38 -9.30
C PRO A 15 16.09 -12.92 -9.28
N VAL A 16 15.09 -12.54 -10.07
CA VAL A 16 14.61 -11.16 -10.16
C VAL A 16 13.89 -10.77 -8.86
N SER A 17 13.00 -11.65 -8.37
CA SER A 17 12.30 -11.43 -7.11
C SER A 17 13.28 -11.31 -5.94
N ASN A 18 14.32 -12.17 -5.93
CA ASN A 18 15.32 -12.16 -4.89
C ASN A 18 16.21 -10.90 -4.91
N GLU A 19 16.47 -10.34 -6.08
CA GLU A 19 17.28 -9.12 -6.25
C GLU A 19 16.46 -7.86 -5.97
N VAL A 20 15.20 -7.82 -6.37
CA VAL A 20 14.34 -6.63 -6.26
C VAL A 20 13.68 -6.52 -4.89
N PHE A 21 13.20 -7.63 -4.32
CA PHE A 21 12.52 -7.65 -3.03
C PHE A 21 13.39 -8.30 -1.96
N THR A 22 14.41 -7.57 -1.52
CA THR A 22 15.36 -7.99 -0.49
C THR A 22 14.81 -7.79 0.92
N GLU A 23 15.52 -8.28 1.94
CA GLU A 23 15.16 -8.05 3.36
C GLU A 23 15.23 -6.57 3.79
N ASN A 24 15.95 -5.73 3.03
CA ASN A 24 16.02 -4.28 3.27
C ASN A 24 14.96 -3.50 2.48
N CYS A 25 14.03 -4.19 1.83
CA CYS A 25 12.98 -3.61 1.01
C CYS A 25 11.62 -3.73 1.69
N ILE A 26 10.85 -2.67 1.66
CA ILE A 26 9.43 -2.65 2.05
C ILE A 26 8.58 -2.25 0.85
N PHE A 27 7.59 -3.07 0.50
CA PHE A 27 6.50 -2.65 -0.37
C PHE A 27 5.41 -2.03 0.48
N PHE A 28 4.77 -0.96 0.00
CA PHE A 28 3.56 -0.45 0.61
C PHE A 28 2.61 0.17 -0.40
N ASP A 29 1.34 0.21 -0.02
CA ASP A 29 0.25 0.90 -0.69
C ASP A 29 -0.67 1.55 0.34
N ILE A 30 -1.36 2.65 -0.03
CA ILE A 30 -2.24 3.38 0.89
C ILE A 30 -3.66 3.50 0.35
N GLU A 31 -4.61 3.52 1.29
CA GLU A 31 -6.00 3.80 1.00
C GLU A 31 -6.42 5.12 1.64
N THR A 32 -7.05 5.96 0.84
CA THR A 32 -7.43 7.31 1.24
C THR A 32 -8.85 7.65 0.81
N THR A 33 -9.48 8.59 1.50
CA THR A 33 -10.83 9.07 1.11
C THR A 33 -10.80 10.08 -0.03
N GLY A 34 -9.66 10.24 -0.71
CA GLY A 34 -9.49 11.10 -1.89
C GLY A 34 -8.07 11.62 -2.04
N PHE A 35 -7.84 12.44 -3.06
CA PHE A 35 -6.50 12.81 -3.52
C PHE A 35 -5.84 13.99 -2.78
N SER A 36 -6.57 14.70 -1.92
CA SER A 36 -6.04 15.90 -1.24
C SER A 36 -5.65 15.59 0.22
N PRO A 37 -4.36 15.46 0.56
CA PRO A 37 -3.95 15.08 1.92
C PRO A 37 -4.48 16.01 3.03
N ALA A 38 -4.70 17.28 2.70
CA ALA A 38 -5.21 18.28 3.65
C ALA A 38 -6.72 18.15 3.93
N ARG A 39 -7.48 17.45 3.06
CA ARG A 39 -8.94 17.40 3.11
C ARG A 39 -9.51 15.99 3.22
N THR A 40 -8.66 14.99 3.07
CA THR A 40 -9.07 13.58 3.01
C THR A 40 -8.34 12.78 4.05
N ASP A 41 -8.92 11.65 4.41
CA ASP A 41 -8.40 10.76 5.44
C ASP A 41 -7.52 9.67 4.83
N LEU A 42 -6.43 9.37 5.52
CA LEU A 42 -5.64 8.16 5.34
C LEU A 42 -6.28 7.10 6.22
N TYR A 43 -6.88 6.05 5.63
CA TYR A 43 -7.58 5.08 6.43
C TYR A 43 -6.92 3.70 6.49
N LEU A 44 -6.02 3.38 5.57
CA LEU A 44 -5.32 2.11 5.60
C LEU A 44 -3.94 2.27 4.96
N ILE A 45 -2.94 1.65 5.56
CA ILE A 45 -1.62 1.42 4.97
C ILE A 45 -1.37 -0.08 5.01
N GLY A 46 -1.15 -0.71 3.87
CA GLY A 46 -0.69 -2.08 3.74
C GLY A 46 0.79 -2.13 3.39
N CYS A 47 1.51 -3.04 4.02
CA CYS A 47 2.93 -3.24 3.80
C CYS A 47 3.23 -4.71 3.58
N ALA A 48 4.19 -4.99 2.71
CA ALA A 48 4.79 -6.30 2.58
C ALA A 48 6.31 -6.19 2.77
N THR A 49 6.87 -7.08 3.57
CA THR A 49 8.31 -7.17 3.85
C THR A 49 8.77 -8.61 3.76
N ARG A 50 10.08 -8.81 3.63
CA ARG A 50 10.69 -10.14 3.55
C ARG A 50 11.53 -10.42 4.77
N ARG A 51 11.41 -11.66 5.30
CA ARG A 51 12.27 -12.18 6.36
C ARG A 51 12.64 -13.65 6.03
N GLY A 52 13.79 -13.85 5.42
CA GLY A 52 14.19 -15.17 4.89
C GLY A 52 13.23 -15.66 3.81
N SER A 53 12.55 -16.77 4.06
CA SER A 53 11.49 -17.34 3.19
C SER A 53 10.07 -16.89 3.57
N LEU A 54 9.94 -15.95 4.51
CA LEU A 54 8.65 -15.43 4.91
C LEU A 54 8.36 -14.11 4.18
N LEU A 55 7.17 -14.01 3.61
CA LEU A 55 6.51 -12.77 3.23
C LEU A 55 5.66 -12.33 4.43
N CYS A 56 6.02 -11.21 5.03
CA CYS A 56 5.30 -10.63 6.15
C CYS A 56 4.41 -9.50 5.64
N ILE A 57 3.12 -9.56 5.93
CA ILE A 57 2.13 -8.57 5.52
C ILE A 57 1.59 -7.90 6.77
N ASP A 58 1.75 -6.59 6.84
CA ASP A 58 1.26 -5.74 7.92
C ASP A 58 0.25 -4.74 7.37
N GLN A 59 -0.89 -4.58 8.04
CA GLN A 59 -1.87 -3.57 7.69
C GLN A 59 -2.25 -2.75 8.92
N PHE A 60 -2.30 -1.43 8.74
CA PHE A 60 -2.63 -0.45 9.76
C PHE A 60 -3.89 0.30 9.35
N PHE A 61 -5.00 0.08 10.06
CA PHE A 61 -6.31 0.62 9.72
C PHE A 61 -6.78 1.67 10.73
N SER A 62 -7.26 2.78 10.20
CA SER A 62 -7.84 3.89 10.94
C SER A 62 -9.35 3.70 11.06
N GLU A 63 -9.86 3.49 12.26
CA GLU A 63 -11.30 3.32 12.49
C GLU A 63 -12.08 4.63 12.33
N ASN A 64 -11.37 5.75 12.42
CA ASN A 64 -11.93 7.10 12.24
C ASN A 64 -10.80 8.12 12.02
N ALA A 65 -11.15 9.35 11.67
CA ALA A 65 -10.17 10.40 11.36
C ALA A 65 -9.13 10.68 12.47
N ALA A 66 -9.45 10.42 13.74
CA ALA A 66 -8.53 10.66 14.86
C ALA A 66 -7.38 9.64 14.91
N ASP A 67 -7.58 8.44 14.34
CA ASP A 67 -6.58 7.39 14.34
C ASP A 67 -5.48 7.55 13.28
N GLN A 68 -5.64 8.45 12.31
CA GLN A 68 -4.69 8.62 11.20
C GLN A 68 -3.26 8.84 11.66
N LYS A 69 -3.08 9.58 12.77
CA LYS A 69 -1.75 9.81 13.33
C LYS A 69 -1.12 8.51 13.84
N ASN A 70 -1.89 7.66 14.50
CA ASN A 70 -1.42 6.38 15.02
C ASN A 70 -1.07 5.41 13.89
N VAL A 71 -1.93 5.34 12.86
CA VAL A 71 -1.70 4.55 11.65
C VAL A 71 -0.39 4.96 10.96
N LEU A 72 -0.24 6.26 10.70
CA LEU A 72 0.97 6.76 10.04
C LEU A 72 2.21 6.56 10.93
N SER A 73 2.12 6.80 12.24
CA SER A 73 3.25 6.59 13.15
C SER A 73 3.70 5.13 13.16
N ALA A 74 2.76 4.18 13.29
CA ALA A 74 3.08 2.76 13.28
C ALA A 74 3.75 2.31 11.96
N PHE A 75 3.28 2.83 10.83
CA PHE A 75 3.93 2.61 9.55
C PHE A 75 5.35 3.20 9.49
N LEU A 76 5.54 4.44 9.96
CA LEU A 76 6.85 5.10 9.96
C LEU A 76 7.85 4.37 10.88
N ASP A 77 7.38 3.83 12.00
CA ASP A 77 8.20 3.02 12.90
C ASP A 77 8.67 1.72 12.17
N LEU A 78 7.76 1.06 11.45
CA LEU A 78 8.12 -0.10 10.62
C LEU A 78 9.09 0.29 9.51
N LEU A 79 8.79 1.37 8.76
CA LEU A 79 9.59 1.86 7.65
C LEU A 79 11.04 2.16 8.05
N SER A 80 11.28 2.57 9.29
CA SER A 80 12.62 2.91 9.80
C SER A 80 13.62 1.74 9.76
N GLY A 81 13.13 0.52 9.61
CA GLY A 81 13.95 -0.69 9.49
C GLY A 81 14.40 -1.03 8.06
N TYR A 82 14.02 -0.22 7.07
CA TYR A 82 14.24 -0.53 5.64
C TYR A 82 14.90 0.62 4.92
N ASP A 83 15.73 0.31 3.92
CA ASP A 83 16.46 1.31 3.13
C ASP A 83 15.78 1.61 1.79
N THR A 84 15.00 0.66 1.28
CA THR A 84 14.39 0.74 -0.06
C THR A 84 12.88 0.59 0.02
N ILE A 85 12.19 1.52 -0.60
CA ILE A 85 10.74 1.49 -0.79
C ILE A 85 10.42 0.96 -2.19
N LEU A 86 9.68 -0.14 -2.23
CA LEU A 86 9.06 -0.68 -3.44
C LEU A 86 7.60 -0.28 -3.46
N THR A 87 7.09 0.18 -4.60
CA THR A 87 5.72 0.66 -4.72
C THR A 87 5.19 0.51 -6.14
N PHE A 88 3.88 0.63 -6.33
CA PHE A 88 3.25 0.70 -7.64
C PHE A 88 2.64 2.09 -7.87
N ASN A 89 3.31 2.96 -8.63
CA ASN A 89 2.95 4.36 -8.86
C ASN A 89 2.97 5.25 -7.59
N GLY A 90 3.54 4.78 -6.51
CA GLY A 90 3.55 5.49 -5.23
C GLY A 90 4.42 6.72 -5.20
N ILE A 91 5.45 6.81 -6.06
CA ILE A 91 6.22 8.06 -6.23
C ILE A 91 5.31 9.19 -6.75
N GLY A 92 4.28 8.85 -7.53
CA GLY A 92 3.32 9.81 -8.07
C GLY A 92 2.21 10.20 -7.09
N PHE A 93 1.87 9.36 -6.11
CA PHE A 93 0.73 9.60 -5.23
C PHE A 93 1.01 9.30 -3.75
N ASP A 94 1.31 8.07 -3.39
CA ASP A 94 1.39 7.61 -2.00
C ASP A 94 2.42 8.38 -1.18
N ILE A 95 3.62 8.50 -1.72
CA ILE A 95 4.73 9.16 -1.04
C ILE A 95 4.46 10.67 -0.87
N PRO A 96 4.08 11.44 -1.90
CA PRO A 96 3.68 12.84 -1.72
C PRO A 96 2.51 13.01 -0.74
N TYR A 97 1.54 12.08 -0.76
CA TYR A 97 0.41 12.11 0.15
C TYR A 97 0.87 11.90 1.61
N LEU A 98 1.69 10.88 1.88
CA LEU A 98 2.21 10.60 3.22
C LEU A 98 3.13 11.70 3.74
N LYS A 99 4.00 12.27 2.90
CA LYS A 99 4.83 13.45 3.26
C LYS A 99 3.97 14.63 3.71
N ALA A 100 2.90 14.92 2.98
CA ALA A 100 1.96 15.98 3.36
C ALA A 100 1.20 15.64 4.65
N LYS A 101 0.84 14.36 4.87
CA LYS A 101 0.24 13.89 6.12
C LYS A 101 1.20 13.99 7.30
N CYS A 102 2.48 13.63 7.14
CA CYS A 102 3.51 13.83 8.17
C CYS A 102 3.51 15.29 8.64
N LYS A 103 3.56 16.23 7.69
CA LYS A 103 3.51 17.67 8.00
C LYS A 103 2.25 18.06 8.76
N THR A 104 1.06 17.60 8.30
CA THR A 104 -0.22 17.97 8.89
C THR A 104 -0.40 17.39 10.30
N LEU A 105 0.11 16.16 10.52
CA LEU A 105 0.00 15.44 11.79
C LEU A 105 1.18 15.69 12.74
N HIS A 106 2.11 16.56 12.36
CA HIS A 106 3.32 16.87 13.13
C HIS A 106 4.16 15.61 13.44
N LEU A 107 4.42 14.83 12.39
CA LEU A 107 5.33 13.69 12.41
C LEU A 107 6.59 14.01 11.60
N SER A 108 7.70 13.33 11.91
CA SER A 108 8.91 13.38 11.09
C SER A 108 8.66 12.76 9.72
N ASP A 109 9.24 13.35 8.68
CA ASP A 109 9.18 12.84 7.31
C ASP A 109 10.51 12.14 6.97
N PRO A 110 10.56 10.80 6.90
CA PRO A 110 11.79 10.07 6.60
C PRO A 110 11.97 9.78 5.11
N PHE A 111 10.98 10.08 4.27
CA PHE A 111 10.91 9.57 2.89
C PHE A 111 12.09 9.98 2.01
N ASP A 112 12.72 11.13 2.24
CA ASP A 112 13.87 11.58 1.44
C ASP A 112 15.16 10.78 1.71
N ALA A 113 15.20 9.98 2.77
CA ALA A 113 16.33 9.13 3.13
C ALA A 113 16.32 7.75 2.44
N HIS A 114 15.23 7.38 1.75
CA HIS A 114 15.05 6.06 1.16
C HIS A 114 15.38 6.03 -0.33
N SER A 115 15.80 4.87 -0.81
CA SER A 115 15.83 4.53 -2.23
C SER A 115 14.45 4.07 -2.69
N TYR A 116 14.15 4.20 -3.99
CA TYR A 116 12.83 3.91 -4.54
C TYR A 116 12.88 2.99 -5.75
N ILE A 117 12.03 1.96 -5.75
CA ILE A 117 11.70 1.15 -6.92
C ILE A 117 10.20 1.30 -7.17
N ASP A 118 9.82 1.93 -8.29
CA ASP A 118 8.41 2.11 -8.65
C ASP A 118 8.07 1.20 -9.83
N LEU A 119 7.35 0.12 -9.55
CA LEU A 119 6.99 -0.91 -10.53
C LEU A 119 6.21 -0.34 -11.72
N TYR A 120 5.35 0.66 -11.50
CA TYR A 120 4.65 1.32 -12.60
C TYR A 120 5.62 2.02 -13.56
N LYS A 121 6.68 2.65 -13.04
CA LYS A 121 7.69 3.30 -13.88
C LYS A 121 8.47 2.28 -14.68
N GLU A 122 8.83 1.15 -14.07
CA GLU A 122 9.55 0.07 -14.75
C GLU A 122 8.70 -0.53 -15.87
N VAL A 123 7.46 -0.92 -15.59
CA VAL A 123 6.52 -1.42 -16.61
C VAL A 123 6.26 -0.38 -17.71
N SER A 124 6.18 0.89 -17.34
CA SER A 124 5.89 1.98 -18.30
C SER A 124 6.99 2.18 -19.33
N ARG A 125 8.23 1.80 -19.06
CA ARG A 125 9.34 1.82 -20.04
C ARG A 125 9.11 0.85 -21.19
N PHE A 126 8.34 -0.22 -20.95
CA PHE A 126 8.11 -1.30 -21.91
C PHE A 126 6.68 -1.30 -22.47
N LYS A 127 5.93 -0.20 -22.31
CA LYS A 127 4.53 -0.08 -22.83
C LYS A 127 4.38 -0.47 -24.29
N PHE A 128 5.40 -0.20 -25.09
CA PHE A 128 5.40 -0.54 -26.54
C PHE A 128 5.42 -2.06 -26.80
N LEU A 129 5.78 -2.88 -25.81
CA LEU A 129 5.75 -4.35 -25.91
C LEU A 129 4.40 -4.95 -25.49
N PHE A 130 3.59 -4.20 -24.75
CA PHE A 130 2.34 -4.66 -24.21
C PHE A 130 1.18 -3.97 -24.91
N ALA A 131 0.30 -4.71 -25.53
CA ALA A 131 -0.92 -4.16 -26.14
C ALA A 131 -2.05 -3.95 -25.12
N LEU A 132 -1.73 -3.32 -23.99
CA LEU A 132 -2.69 -3.07 -22.92
C LEU A 132 -3.40 -1.73 -23.12
N THR A 133 -4.70 -1.71 -22.87
CA THR A 133 -5.52 -0.48 -22.89
C THR A 133 -5.36 0.35 -21.60
N SER A 134 -4.89 -0.28 -20.52
CA SER A 134 -4.66 0.34 -19.22
C SER A 134 -3.41 -0.26 -18.57
N TYR A 135 -2.67 0.59 -17.84
CA TYR A 135 -1.48 0.22 -17.07
C TYR A 135 -1.69 0.40 -15.56
N LYS A 136 -2.95 0.42 -15.11
CA LYS A 136 -3.27 0.30 -13.68
C LYS A 136 -2.84 -1.07 -13.18
N GLN A 137 -2.54 -1.17 -11.90
CA GLN A 137 -2.09 -2.40 -11.25
C GLN A 137 -2.97 -3.59 -11.60
N LYS A 138 -4.29 -3.52 -11.38
CA LYS A 138 -5.26 -4.57 -11.76
C LYS A 138 -5.18 -5.01 -13.23
N SER A 139 -4.88 -4.09 -14.14
CA SER A 139 -4.77 -4.44 -15.58
C SER A 139 -3.50 -5.21 -15.89
N ILE A 140 -2.41 -4.90 -15.19
CA ILE A 140 -1.12 -5.60 -15.32
C ILE A 140 -1.21 -6.96 -14.66
N GLU A 141 -1.79 -7.06 -13.48
CA GLU A 141 -2.03 -8.31 -12.77
C GLU A 141 -2.84 -9.30 -13.64
N LEU A 142 -3.95 -8.82 -14.19
CA LEU A 142 -4.76 -9.63 -15.12
C LEU A 142 -3.96 -10.10 -16.34
N PHE A 143 -3.13 -9.23 -16.92
CA PHE A 143 -2.26 -9.59 -18.05
C PHE A 143 -1.24 -10.67 -17.65
N LEU A 144 -0.76 -10.66 -16.41
CA LEU A 144 0.16 -11.65 -15.86
C LEU A 144 -0.55 -12.94 -15.37
N GLY A 145 -1.88 -13.02 -15.51
CA GLY A 145 -2.66 -14.16 -15.04
C GLY A 145 -2.86 -14.19 -13.52
N ILE A 146 -2.72 -13.05 -12.86
CA ILE A 146 -2.99 -12.88 -11.43
C ILE A 146 -4.44 -12.43 -11.28
N ASP A 147 -5.27 -13.33 -10.76
CA ASP A 147 -6.68 -13.05 -10.49
C ASP A 147 -6.84 -12.47 -9.08
N ARG A 148 -7.67 -11.43 -8.97
CA ARG A 148 -8.10 -10.86 -7.69
C ARG A 148 -9.50 -11.33 -7.32
N ILE A 149 -9.74 -11.56 -6.04
CA ILE A 149 -11.08 -11.81 -5.52
C ILE A 149 -11.84 -10.49 -5.38
N ASP A 150 -11.12 -9.41 -5.05
CA ASP A 150 -11.69 -8.09 -4.91
C ASP A 150 -12.12 -7.49 -6.26
N ALA A 151 -13.43 -7.23 -6.38
CA ALA A 151 -14.04 -6.62 -7.56
C ALA A 151 -14.21 -5.10 -7.47
N TYR A 152 -13.98 -4.50 -6.30
CA TYR A 152 -14.22 -3.08 -6.06
C TYR A 152 -13.11 -2.19 -6.62
N SER A 153 -13.50 -0.98 -6.99
CA SER A 153 -12.54 0.10 -7.26
C SER A 153 -12.25 0.89 -5.99
N GLY A 154 -11.08 1.53 -5.88
CA GLY A 154 -10.76 2.40 -4.74
C GLY A 154 -11.80 3.50 -4.50
N GLY A 155 -12.47 4.00 -5.57
CA GLY A 155 -13.55 4.97 -5.43
C GLY A 155 -14.80 4.45 -4.71
N GLU A 156 -15.18 3.20 -4.96
CA GLU A 156 -16.30 2.53 -4.28
C GLU A 156 -15.95 2.26 -2.81
N LEU A 157 -14.71 1.93 -2.51
CA LEU A 157 -14.26 1.68 -1.14
C LEU A 157 -14.24 2.93 -0.26
N ILE A 158 -14.11 4.12 -0.84
CA ILE A 158 -14.28 5.38 -0.10
C ILE A 158 -15.66 5.43 0.55
N GLU A 159 -16.70 5.03 -0.15
CA GLU A 159 -18.06 5.04 0.41
C GLU A 159 -18.23 3.92 1.45
N VAL A 160 -17.63 2.75 1.24
CA VAL A 160 -17.60 1.66 2.23
C VAL A 160 -16.92 2.12 3.53
N TYR A 161 -15.77 2.82 3.43
CA TYR A 161 -15.09 3.36 4.60
C TYR A 161 -15.91 4.43 5.32
N LYS A 162 -16.53 5.37 4.59
CA LYS A 162 -17.39 6.39 5.19
C LYS A 162 -18.59 5.78 5.93
N GLU A 163 -19.16 4.72 5.37
CA GLU A 163 -20.25 4.00 6.03
C GLU A 163 -19.74 3.23 7.25
N TYR A 164 -18.58 2.60 7.17
CA TYR A 164 -17.92 1.95 8.31
C TYR A 164 -17.70 2.93 9.48
N VAL A 165 -17.24 4.15 9.20
CA VAL A 165 -17.03 5.16 10.26
C VAL A 165 -18.33 5.54 10.97
N ARG A 166 -19.46 5.53 10.25
CA ARG A 166 -20.80 5.84 10.83
C ARG A 166 -21.39 4.63 11.56
N HIS A 167 -21.25 3.47 10.96
CA HIS A 167 -21.86 2.20 11.38
C HIS A 167 -20.83 1.07 11.24
N PRO A 168 -19.94 0.89 12.23
CA PRO A 168 -18.91 -0.14 12.16
C PRO A 168 -19.52 -1.53 11.96
N ALA A 169 -19.21 -2.17 10.83
CA ALA A 169 -19.65 -3.51 10.47
C ALA A 169 -18.45 -4.39 10.11
N LYS A 170 -18.50 -5.66 10.51
CA LYS A 170 -17.41 -6.63 10.24
C LYS A 170 -17.22 -6.87 8.75
N ASP A 171 -18.30 -6.91 7.99
CA ASP A 171 -18.24 -7.17 6.54
C ASP A 171 -17.58 -6.01 5.79
N SER A 172 -17.90 -4.76 6.15
CA SER A 172 -17.25 -3.57 5.60
C SER A 172 -15.74 -3.56 5.92
N LEU A 173 -15.38 -3.90 7.16
CA LEU A 173 -13.99 -3.98 7.59
C LEU A 173 -13.23 -5.08 6.84
N ALA A 174 -13.84 -6.26 6.67
CA ALA A 174 -13.24 -7.36 5.93
C ALA A 174 -13.01 -6.98 4.46
N LEU A 175 -13.96 -6.29 3.84
CA LEU A 175 -13.85 -5.82 2.47
C LEU A 175 -12.71 -4.80 2.29
N LEU A 176 -12.62 -3.80 3.18
CA LEU A 176 -11.54 -2.79 3.16
C LEU A 176 -10.17 -3.44 3.37
N LYS A 177 -10.06 -4.39 4.31
CA LYS A 177 -8.84 -5.16 4.55
C LYS A 177 -8.43 -5.93 3.30
N GLN A 178 -9.36 -6.68 2.70
CA GLN A 178 -9.10 -7.56 1.55
C GLN A 178 -8.61 -6.78 0.33
N HIS A 179 -9.20 -5.64 0.03
CA HIS A 179 -8.81 -4.81 -1.11
C HIS A 179 -7.34 -4.39 -1.07
N ASN A 180 -6.88 -3.94 0.08
CA ASN A 180 -5.49 -3.51 0.26
C ASN A 180 -4.52 -4.71 0.42
N TYR A 181 -5.02 -5.87 0.86
CA TYR A 181 -4.22 -7.09 0.99
C TYR A 181 -3.84 -7.67 -0.38
N GLU A 182 -4.70 -7.57 -1.39
CA GLU A 182 -4.47 -8.02 -2.77
C GLU A 182 -3.69 -6.99 -3.59
#